data_1ce3f70a963ee56299579c22974e298c
#
_entry.id   1ce3f70a963ee56299579c22974e298c
#
_cell.length_a   1.000
_cell.length_b   1.000
_cell.length_c   1.000
_cell.angle_alpha   90.00
_cell.angle_beta   90.00
_cell.angle_gamma   90.00
#
_symmetry.space_group_name_H-M   'P 1'
#
loop_
_entity.id
_entity.type
_entity.pdbx_description
1 polymer ?
#
loop_
_entity_poly.entity_id
_entity_poly.type
_entity_poly.pdbx_seq_one_letter_code
_entity_poly.pdbx_strand_id
1 'polypeptide(L)'
;DKTTDMVFYVESEEEVTELIRLAEEYDVCLIPFGGGTSVSSALKLPDLETRMIVAVDIRRMNKIEWINADDRRACIQAGITGKQMEEELAQHGYMVGHEPDSVEFSTLGGWIATQASGMKKNRYGNIEDIIENITVITPRGILEQTEPTTRVSMGMRPQNLLFGSEGNLGIITKAVVRIHQLPEVQEYASAVFPTWDRGVDFLHDLSRTNYVPASVRLVDNIQFRFGQALKPHPEGLKKVMASLQKFVVLNLKGLDPYKMCAATFVMEGEAREVAYQKQNLLQLAKQHQGIAAGPENGKRGYMLTFAIAYIRDFLSNYHIIGETMETSVPWSKISEVCQVATDKLLELHDKHNIPGRPYLSCRIPQIYHTGVCIYFMFGMYMKGID
;
A
#
# COMPACT_ATOMS: atom_id res chain seq x y z
N ASP A 1 11.90 -6.57 24.79
CA ASP A 1 10.90 -7.23 23.93
C ASP A 1 11.14 -8.74 23.94
N LYS A 2 10.05 -9.52 23.99
CA LYS A 2 10.10 -10.97 23.95
C LYS A 2 10.46 -11.44 22.54
N THR A 3 11.32 -12.48 22.42
CA THR A 3 11.69 -13.12 21.15
C THR A 3 11.07 -14.51 21.06
N THR A 4 10.93 -15.06 19.85
CA THR A 4 10.54 -16.46 19.66
C THR A 4 11.64 -17.40 20.17
N ASP A 5 11.24 -18.55 20.70
CA ASP A 5 12.19 -19.57 21.16
C ASP A 5 12.82 -20.30 19.98
N MET A 6 12.08 -20.44 18.86
CA MET A 6 12.54 -21.11 17.65
C MET A 6 11.91 -20.49 16.39
N VAL A 7 12.64 -20.58 15.28
CA VAL A 7 12.11 -20.30 13.94
C VAL A 7 12.16 -21.60 13.14
N PHE A 8 11.02 -22.01 12.58
CA PHE A 8 10.93 -23.16 11.71
C PHE A 8 10.56 -22.72 10.29
N TYR A 9 11.40 -23.05 9.31
CA TYR A 9 11.19 -22.74 7.89
C TYR A 9 10.49 -23.91 7.24
N VAL A 10 9.23 -23.75 6.91
CA VAL A 10 8.42 -24.78 6.23
C VAL A 10 8.56 -24.70 4.72
N GLU A 11 8.60 -25.87 4.06
CA GLU A 11 8.76 -26.02 2.61
C GLU A 11 7.57 -26.72 1.95
N SER A 12 6.66 -27.33 2.74
CA SER A 12 5.48 -28.04 2.23
C SER A 12 4.27 -27.98 3.16
N GLU A 13 3.10 -28.34 2.62
CA GLU A 13 1.85 -28.42 3.37
C GLU A 13 1.89 -29.57 4.40
N GLU A 14 2.61 -30.64 4.08
CA GLU A 14 2.82 -31.78 4.98
C GLU A 14 3.62 -31.36 6.23
N GLU A 15 4.69 -30.56 6.05
CA GLU A 15 5.46 -30.03 7.17
C GLU A 15 4.64 -29.09 8.04
N VAL A 16 3.79 -28.22 7.44
CA VAL A 16 2.88 -27.37 8.20
C VAL A 16 1.88 -28.19 8.99
N THR A 17 1.31 -29.23 8.38
CA THR A 17 0.35 -30.13 9.03
C THR A 17 0.98 -30.85 10.22
N GLU A 18 2.18 -31.40 10.04
CA GLU A 18 2.88 -32.11 11.09
C GLU A 18 3.32 -31.15 12.21
N LEU A 19 3.74 -29.94 11.87
CA LEU A 19 4.12 -28.93 12.86
C LEU A 19 2.92 -28.52 13.74
N ILE A 20 1.73 -28.36 13.14
CA ILE A 20 0.50 -28.06 13.88
C ILE A 20 0.15 -29.23 14.79
N ARG A 21 0.24 -30.48 14.32
CA ARG A 21 0.00 -31.68 15.13
C ARG A 21 0.94 -31.75 16.35
N LEU A 22 2.21 -31.51 16.13
CA LEU A 22 3.22 -31.47 17.21
C LEU A 22 2.95 -30.33 18.20
N ALA A 23 2.54 -29.15 17.69
CA ALA A 23 2.21 -28.03 18.55
C ALA A 23 1.02 -28.30 19.47
N GLU A 24 0.01 -29.04 18.99
CA GLU A 24 -1.11 -29.50 19.84
C GLU A 24 -0.65 -30.56 20.87
N GLU A 25 0.22 -31.51 20.45
CA GLU A 25 0.71 -32.57 21.32
C GLU A 25 1.60 -32.04 22.46
N TYR A 26 2.46 -31.06 22.18
CA TYR A 26 3.44 -30.51 23.11
C TYR A 26 3.06 -29.14 23.69
N ASP A 27 1.86 -28.67 23.47
CA ASP A 27 1.35 -27.36 23.94
C ASP A 27 2.27 -26.19 23.53
N VAL A 28 2.60 -26.10 22.23
CA VAL A 28 3.47 -25.08 21.64
C VAL A 28 2.62 -23.99 20.98
N CYS A 29 3.02 -22.74 21.10
CA CYS A 29 2.41 -21.61 20.42
C CYS A 29 3.07 -21.40 19.06
N LEU A 30 2.30 -21.51 17.96
CA LEU A 30 2.78 -21.23 16.60
C LEU A 30 2.39 -19.82 16.18
N ILE A 31 3.34 -19.08 15.59
CA ILE A 31 3.10 -17.75 15.04
C ILE A 31 3.51 -17.75 13.56
N PRO A 32 2.54 -17.70 12.63
CA PRO A 32 2.86 -17.62 11.21
C PRO A 32 3.63 -16.35 10.87
N PHE A 33 4.69 -16.49 10.10
CA PHE A 33 5.56 -15.38 9.70
C PHE A 33 5.77 -15.40 8.19
N GLY A 34 5.57 -14.25 7.54
CA GLY A 34 5.87 -14.01 6.12
C GLY A 34 6.94 -12.93 5.97
N GLY A 35 6.59 -11.78 5.41
CA GLY A 35 7.53 -10.67 5.20
C GLY A 35 7.82 -9.80 6.43
N GLY A 36 7.09 -9.95 7.53
CA GLY A 36 7.27 -9.14 8.75
C GLY A 36 6.92 -7.66 8.60
N THR A 37 6.15 -7.28 7.58
CA THR A 37 5.87 -5.89 7.21
C THR A 37 4.57 -5.34 7.79
N SER A 38 3.84 -6.13 8.59
CA SER A 38 2.61 -5.70 9.27
C SER A 38 2.90 -4.54 10.23
N VAL A 39 1.99 -3.55 10.25
CA VAL A 39 2.05 -2.38 11.14
C VAL A 39 1.01 -2.45 12.27
N SER A 40 0.23 -3.53 12.34
CA SER A 40 -0.79 -3.76 13.38
C SER A 40 -0.23 -4.37 14.67
N SER A 41 1.08 -4.61 14.74
CA SER A 41 1.74 -5.36 15.83
C SER A 41 1.28 -6.83 15.95
N ALA A 42 0.70 -7.41 14.89
CA ALA A 42 0.23 -8.80 14.87
C ALA A 42 1.33 -9.84 15.18
N LEU A 43 2.59 -9.48 14.91
CA LEU A 43 3.75 -10.33 15.18
C LEU A 43 4.40 -10.05 16.55
N LYS A 44 3.85 -9.09 17.33
CA LYS A 44 4.33 -8.85 18.70
C LYS A 44 3.96 -10.04 19.58
N LEU A 45 4.95 -10.61 20.23
CA LEU A 45 4.74 -11.77 21.09
C LEU A 45 3.98 -11.36 22.37
N PRO A 46 2.99 -12.16 22.81
CA PRO A 46 2.28 -11.89 24.07
C PRO A 46 3.22 -12.00 25.26
N ASP A 47 3.24 -10.97 26.10
CA ASP A 47 4.13 -10.91 27.28
C ASP A 47 3.80 -12.03 28.29
N LEU A 48 2.53 -12.42 28.37
CA LEU A 48 2.02 -13.43 29.32
C LEU A 48 2.05 -14.87 28.78
N GLU A 49 2.47 -15.07 27.53
CA GLU A 49 2.58 -16.43 26.98
C GLU A 49 3.74 -17.17 27.64
N THR A 50 3.47 -18.33 28.22
CA THR A 50 4.44 -19.18 28.93
C THR A 50 4.85 -20.42 28.16
N ARG A 51 4.11 -20.77 27.11
CA ARG A 51 4.45 -21.89 26.22
C ARG A 51 5.66 -21.55 25.37
N MET A 52 6.31 -22.56 24.86
CA MET A 52 7.31 -22.39 23.80
C MET A 52 6.67 -21.71 22.59
N ILE A 53 7.31 -20.69 22.06
CA ILE A 53 6.84 -19.93 20.89
C ILE A 53 7.70 -20.26 19.69
N VAL A 54 7.08 -20.80 18.64
CA VAL A 54 7.74 -21.10 17.37
C VAL A 54 7.19 -20.17 16.26
N ALA A 55 8.08 -19.39 15.66
CA ALA A 55 7.75 -18.67 14.43
C ALA A 55 7.78 -19.63 13.24
N VAL A 56 6.68 -19.73 12.52
CA VAL A 56 6.54 -20.57 11.33
C VAL A 56 6.79 -19.71 10.09
N ASP A 57 8.01 -19.75 9.59
CA ASP A 57 8.41 -18.95 8.44
C ASP A 57 8.04 -19.66 7.14
N ILE A 58 7.08 -19.10 6.40
CA ILE A 58 6.54 -19.69 5.17
C ILE A 58 7.31 -19.27 3.91
N ARG A 59 8.34 -18.43 4.00
CA ARG A 59 9.00 -17.83 2.82
C ARG A 59 9.71 -18.83 1.90
N ARG A 60 9.90 -20.08 2.33
CA ARG A 60 10.38 -21.16 1.46
C ARG A 60 9.29 -21.81 0.62
N MET A 61 8.01 -21.57 0.95
CA MET A 61 6.87 -21.93 0.13
C MET A 61 6.58 -20.78 -0.85
N ASN A 62 7.39 -20.63 -1.89
CA ASN A 62 7.44 -19.44 -2.74
C ASN A 62 7.35 -19.73 -4.24
N LYS A 63 6.67 -20.80 -4.62
CA LYS A 63 6.55 -21.21 -6.02
C LYS A 63 5.19 -20.84 -6.61
N ILE A 64 5.18 -20.59 -7.93
CA ILE A 64 3.98 -20.62 -8.75
C ILE A 64 3.74 -22.06 -9.12
N GLU A 65 2.66 -22.68 -8.62
CA GLU A 65 2.36 -24.10 -8.85
C GLU A 65 1.82 -24.34 -10.27
N TRP A 66 0.94 -23.45 -10.72
CA TRP A 66 0.43 -23.47 -12.08
C TRP A 66 -0.11 -22.10 -12.51
N ILE A 67 -0.16 -21.89 -13.83
CA ILE A 67 -0.79 -20.74 -14.49
C ILE A 67 -1.81 -21.29 -15.48
N ASN A 68 -3.06 -20.85 -15.38
CA ASN A 68 -4.12 -21.12 -16.35
C ASN A 68 -4.40 -19.83 -17.14
N ALA A 69 -3.91 -19.79 -18.36
CA ALA A 69 -4.03 -18.65 -19.26
C ALA A 69 -5.47 -18.40 -19.73
N ASP A 70 -6.24 -19.47 -19.96
CA ASP A 70 -7.61 -19.39 -20.46
C ASP A 70 -8.55 -18.80 -19.42
N ASP A 71 -8.39 -19.22 -18.16
CA ASP A 71 -9.17 -18.72 -17.03
C ASP A 71 -8.57 -17.49 -16.36
N ARG A 72 -7.36 -17.08 -16.77
CA ARG A 72 -6.59 -15.98 -16.17
C ARG A 72 -6.41 -16.12 -14.65
N ARG A 73 -5.92 -17.28 -14.24
CA ARG A 73 -5.70 -17.66 -12.85
C ARG A 73 -4.32 -18.26 -12.67
N ALA A 74 -3.78 -18.11 -11.47
CA ALA A 74 -2.58 -18.83 -11.06
C ALA A 74 -2.73 -19.34 -9.62
N CYS A 75 -2.20 -20.53 -9.33
CA CYS A 75 -2.04 -21.02 -7.97
C CYS A 75 -0.63 -20.71 -7.51
N ILE A 76 -0.54 -20.02 -6.40
CA ILE A 76 0.72 -19.44 -5.93
C ILE A 76 0.87 -19.72 -4.44
N GLN A 77 2.04 -20.19 -4.04
CA GLN A 77 2.38 -20.45 -2.65
C GLN A 77 2.48 -19.16 -1.84
N ALA A 78 2.02 -19.20 -0.59
CA ALA A 78 1.79 -18.03 0.24
C ALA A 78 3.05 -17.30 0.70
N GLY A 79 4.21 -17.95 0.66
CA GLY A 79 5.50 -17.39 1.06
C GLY A 79 6.21 -16.57 -0.01
N ILE A 80 5.69 -16.55 -1.25
CA ILE A 80 6.27 -15.75 -2.34
C ILE A 80 6.16 -14.25 -2.01
N THR A 81 7.22 -13.49 -2.25
CA THR A 81 7.13 -12.02 -2.14
C THR A 81 6.45 -11.42 -3.36
N GLY A 82 5.85 -10.23 -3.20
CA GLY A 82 5.19 -9.55 -4.31
C GLY A 82 6.13 -9.31 -5.48
N LYS A 83 7.36 -8.89 -5.21
CA LYS A 83 8.39 -8.68 -6.23
C LYS A 83 8.70 -9.96 -7.00
N GLN A 84 8.98 -11.05 -6.29
CA GLN A 84 9.28 -12.35 -6.92
C GLN A 84 8.10 -12.82 -7.77
N MET A 85 6.88 -12.73 -7.24
CA MET A 85 5.66 -13.14 -7.93
C MET A 85 5.47 -12.38 -9.25
N GLU A 86 5.62 -11.05 -9.23
CA GLU A 86 5.45 -10.23 -10.44
C GLU A 86 6.57 -10.49 -11.45
N GLU A 87 7.82 -10.68 -11.00
CA GLU A 87 8.95 -11.03 -11.88
C GLU A 87 8.76 -12.38 -12.56
N GLU A 88 8.26 -13.40 -11.83
CA GLU A 88 8.01 -14.73 -12.39
C GLU A 88 6.80 -14.74 -13.34
N LEU A 89 5.67 -14.11 -12.96
CA LEU A 89 4.48 -13.99 -13.81
C LEU A 89 4.77 -13.22 -15.10
N ALA A 90 5.61 -12.19 -15.03
CA ALA A 90 5.98 -11.37 -16.18
C ALA A 90 6.71 -12.18 -17.28
N GLN A 91 7.47 -13.25 -16.92
CA GLN A 91 8.10 -14.16 -17.88
C GLN A 91 7.06 -14.91 -18.72
N HIS A 92 5.84 -15.05 -18.20
CA HIS A 92 4.70 -15.68 -18.89
C HIS A 92 3.73 -14.65 -19.51
N GLY A 93 4.04 -13.35 -19.45
CA GLY A 93 3.21 -12.28 -19.98
C GLY A 93 2.06 -11.85 -19.07
N TYR A 94 2.11 -12.19 -17.77
CA TYR A 94 1.07 -11.90 -16.80
C TYR A 94 1.57 -11.09 -15.61
N MET A 95 0.63 -10.57 -14.83
CA MET A 95 0.82 -9.88 -13.56
C MET A 95 -0.41 -10.02 -12.67
N VAL A 96 -0.26 -9.83 -11.37
CA VAL A 96 -1.38 -9.69 -10.43
C VAL A 96 -1.81 -8.24 -10.31
N GLY A 97 -0.86 -7.32 -10.34
CA GLY A 97 -1.11 -5.88 -10.25
C GLY A 97 -1.36 -5.37 -8.82
N HIS A 98 -1.17 -6.22 -7.81
CA HIS A 98 -1.28 -5.83 -6.40
C HIS A 98 0.07 -5.30 -5.90
N GLU A 99 0.15 -3.99 -5.64
CA GLU A 99 1.39 -3.33 -5.22
C GLU A 99 1.19 -2.62 -3.86
N PRO A 100 1.29 -3.31 -2.72
CA PRO A 100 1.41 -2.64 -1.43
C PRO A 100 2.78 -1.94 -1.31
N ASP A 101 2.89 -0.98 -0.40
CA ASP A 101 4.11 -0.19 -0.19
C ASP A 101 5.34 -1.08 0.11
N SER A 102 5.11 -2.25 0.70
CA SER A 102 6.14 -3.24 1.09
C SER A 102 6.33 -4.39 0.09
N VAL A 103 5.97 -4.22 -1.17
CA VAL A 103 5.93 -5.28 -2.20
C VAL A 103 7.21 -6.11 -2.32
N GLU A 104 8.38 -5.53 -2.00
CA GLU A 104 9.66 -6.23 -2.03
C GLU A 104 9.82 -7.29 -0.92
N PHE A 105 9.11 -7.12 0.19
CA PHE A 105 9.28 -7.95 1.39
C PHE A 105 8.01 -8.70 1.78
N SER A 106 6.86 -8.08 1.58
CA SER A 106 5.57 -8.67 1.95
C SER A 106 5.21 -9.85 1.06
N THR A 107 4.58 -10.86 1.67
CA THR A 107 4.24 -12.12 1.01
C THR A 107 2.76 -12.21 0.70
N LEU A 108 2.38 -13.05 -0.27
CA LEU A 108 0.99 -13.30 -0.65
C LEU A 108 0.14 -13.72 0.55
N GLY A 109 0.63 -14.65 1.39
CA GLY A 109 -0.07 -15.07 2.61
C GLY A 109 -0.24 -13.94 3.61
N GLY A 110 0.79 -13.08 3.74
CA GLY A 110 0.71 -11.86 4.56
C GLY A 110 -0.34 -10.87 4.05
N TRP A 111 -0.45 -10.67 2.74
CA TRP A 111 -1.48 -9.81 2.15
C TRP A 111 -2.89 -10.29 2.47
N ILE A 112 -3.13 -11.60 2.34
CA ILE A 112 -4.42 -12.20 2.69
C ILE A 112 -4.70 -12.03 4.19
N ALA A 113 -3.72 -12.39 5.03
CA ALA A 113 -3.86 -12.36 6.48
C ALA A 113 -4.09 -10.94 7.04
N THR A 114 -3.62 -9.89 6.37
CA THR A 114 -3.81 -8.49 6.77
C THR A 114 -4.87 -7.75 5.95
N GLN A 115 -5.52 -8.42 5.01
CA GLN A 115 -6.47 -7.81 4.06
C GLN A 115 -5.85 -6.57 3.39
N ALA A 116 -4.64 -6.76 2.83
CA ALA A 116 -3.81 -5.69 2.33
C ALA A 116 -4.44 -4.97 1.13
N SER A 117 -4.23 -3.66 1.06
CA SER A 117 -4.59 -2.84 -0.08
C SER A 117 -3.36 -2.49 -0.93
N GLY A 118 -3.55 -2.40 -2.24
CA GLY A 118 -2.49 -2.07 -3.19
C GLY A 118 -2.65 -0.70 -3.82
N MET A 119 -1.54 -0.11 -4.27
CA MET A 119 -1.51 1.22 -4.89
C MET A 119 -2.31 1.31 -6.19
N LYS A 120 -2.48 0.20 -6.91
CA LYS A 120 -3.20 0.09 -8.18
C LYS A 120 -4.61 -0.49 -8.04
N LYS A 121 -5.18 -0.41 -6.83
CA LYS A 121 -6.48 -1.02 -6.53
C LYS A 121 -7.63 -0.55 -7.41
N ASN A 122 -7.56 0.65 -7.99
CA ASN A 122 -8.63 1.16 -8.85
C ASN A 122 -8.77 0.34 -10.14
N ARG A 123 -7.71 -0.35 -10.58
CA ARG A 123 -7.72 -1.20 -11.76
C ARG A 123 -7.84 -2.69 -11.41
N TYR A 124 -7.10 -3.14 -10.39
CA TYR A 124 -6.97 -4.57 -10.09
C TYR A 124 -7.74 -5.03 -8.86
N GLY A 125 -8.24 -4.11 -8.05
CA GLY A 125 -8.89 -4.42 -6.77
C GLY A 125 -7.92 -4.50 -5.60
N ASN A 126 -8.48 -4.70 -4.42
CA ASN A 126 -7.75 -5.06 -3.22
C ASN A 126 -7.53 -6.58 -3.18
N ILE A 127 -6.80 -7.08 -2.17
CA ILE A 127 -6.49 -8.50 -2.10
C ILE A 127 -7.74 -9.39 -2.07
N GLU A 128 -8.80 -8.97 -1.40
CA GLU A 128 -10.09 -9.69 -1.33
C GLU A 128 -10.83 -9.75 -2.67
N ASP A 129 -10.53 -8.83 -3.60
CA ASP A 129 -11.08 -8.81 -4.96
C ASP A 129 -10.25 -9.68 -5.92
N ILE A 130 -8.98 -9.91 -5.61
CA ILE A 130 -8.00 -10.63 -6.44
C ILE A 130 -8.01 -12.12 -6.15
N ILE A 131 -8.17 -12.49 -4.88
CA ILE A 131 -8.13 -13.88 -4.44
C ILE A 131 -9.43 -14.62 -4.78
N GLU A 132 -9.30 -15.76 -5.42
CA GLU A 132 -10.44 -16.63 -5.76
C GLU A 132 -10.55 -17.83 -4.84
N ASN A 133 -9.43 -18.37 -4.36
CA ASN A 133 -9.39 -19.44 -3.39
C ASN A 133 -8.19 -19.31 -2.45
N ILE A 134 -8.31 -19.83 -1.25
CA ILE A 134 -7.25 -19.85 -0.24
C ILE A 134 -7.17 -21.27 0.32
N THR A 135 -5.96 -21.82 0.42
CA THR A 135 -5.69 -23.02 1.19
C THR A 135 -5.08 -22.63 2.53
N VAL A 136 -5.69 -23.03 3.61
CA VAL A 136 -5.23 -22.81 4.98
C VAL A 136 -5.22 -24.12 5.75
N ILE A 137 -4.13 -24.36 6.47
CA ILE A 137 -4.01 -25.54 7.35
C ILE A 137 -4.32 -25.09 8.77
N THR A 138 -5.26 -25.80 9.40
CA THR A 138 -5.74 -25.53 10.74
C THR A 138 -5.58 -26.77 11.63
N PRO A 139 -5.67 -26.67 12.96
CA PRO A 139 -5.69 -27.83 13.85
C PRO A 139 -6.84 -28.83 13.56
N ARG A 140 -7.85 -28.41 12.83
CA ARG A 140 -9.01 -29.25 12.48
C ARG A 140 -8.95 -29.84 11.07
N GLY A 141 -7.91 -29.53 10.32
CA GLY A 141 -7.69 -29.99 8.96
C GLY A 141 -7.48 -28.86 7.97
N ILE A 142 -7.45 -29.22 6.69
CA ILE A 142 -7.24 -28.27 5.59
C ILE A 142 -8.59 -27.65 5.20
N LEU A 143 -8.63 -26.32 5.14
CA LEU A 143 -9.75 -25.57 4.58
C LEU A 143 -9.34 -25.04 3.20
N GLU A 144 -9.98 -25.57 2.17
CA GLU A 144 -9.82 -25.13 0.80
C GLU A 144 -11.10 -25.38 0.00
N GLN A 145 -11.27 -24.69 -1.10
CA GLN A 145 -12.28 -25.01 -2.10
C GLN A 145 -11.66 -25.97 -3.10
N THR A 146 -12.23 -27.16 -3.24
CA THR A 146 -11.68 -28.24 -4.09
C THR A 146 -11.54 -27.82 -5.54
N GLU A 147 -12.51 -27.08 -6.10
CA GLU A 147 -12.50 -26.58 -7.46
C GLU A 147 -12.77 -25.07 -7.46
N PRO A 148 -11.84 -24.24 -7.98
CA PRO A 148 -12.09 -22.81 -8.13
C PRO A 148 -13.17 -22.58 -9.19
N THR A 149 -14.30 -22.02 -8.77
CA THR A 149 -15.42 -21.70 -9.67
C THR A 149 -15.44 -20.20 -9.95
N THR A 150 -15.90 -19.80 -11.13
CA THR A 150 -15.99 -18.40 -11.52
C THR A 150 -16.83 -17.57 -10.55
N ARG A 151 -17.91 -18.16 -10.01
CA ARG A 151 -18.77 -17.54 -9.00
C ARG A 151 -19.46 -18.60 -8.17
N VAL A 152 -19.43 -18.41 -6.86
CA VAL A 152 -20.17 -19.23 -5.90
C VAL A 152 -21.29 -18.41 -5.29
N SER A 153 -22.52 -18.95 -5.31
CA SER A 153 -23.70 -18.37 -4.65
C SER A 153 -24.37 -19.37 -3.69
N MET A 154 -23.61 -20.37 -3.23
CA MET A 154 -24.05 -21.37 -2.28
C MET A 154 -23.39 -21.13 -0.91
N GLY A 155 -24.20 -20.95 0.13
CA GLY A 155 -23.74 -20.85 1.50
C GLY A 155 -22.79 -19.67 1.80
N MET A 156 -22.16 -19.74 2.95
CA MET A 156 -21.09 -18.82 3.34
C MET A 156 -19.79 -19.17 2.61
N ARG A 157 -18.97 -18.18 2.39
CA ARG A 157 -17.58 -18.37 1.91
C ARG A 157 -16.65 -18.37 3.12
N PRO A 158 -16.18 -19.54 3.59
CA PRO A 158 -15.33 -19.61 4.79
C PRO A 158 -14.03 -18.82 4.63
N GLN A 159 -13.50 -18.76 3.40
CA GLN A 159 -12.29 -17.99 3.09
C GLN A 159 -12.41 -16.51 3.43
N ASN A 160 -13.62 -15.93 3.45
CA ASN A 160 -13.79 -14.53 3.83
C ASN A 160 -13.40 -14.26 5.28
N LEU A 161 -13.36 -15.30 6.14
CA LEU A 161 -12.88 -15.20 7.51
C LEU A 161 -11.34 -15.09 7.59
N LEU A 162 -10.65 -15.46 6.52
CA LEU A 162 -9.18 -15.47 6.48
C LEU A 162 -8.61 -14.08 6.17
N PHE A 163 -9.37 -13.23 5.49
CA PHE A 163 -8.97 -11.85 5.25
C PHE A 163 -8.95 -11.06 6.57
N GLY A 164 -7.79 -10.52 6.92
CA GLY A 164 -7.61 -9.82 8.18
C GLY A 164 -7.51 -10.73 9.40
N SER A 165 -7.34 -12.04 9.23
CA SER A 165 -7.20 -13.01 10.35
C SER A 165 -5.86 -12.92 11.08
N GLU A 166 -4.85 -12.32 10.48
CA GLU A 166 -3.50 -12.12 11.04
C GLU A 166 -2.87 -13.39 11.63
N GLY A 167 -3.17 -14.55 11.03
CA GLY A 167 -2.63 -15.84 11.44
C GLY A 167 -3.39 -16.53 12.60
N ASN A 168 -4.50 -15.96 13.09
CA ASN A 168 -5.23 -16.52 14.23
C ASN A 168 -6.08 -17.75 13.88
N LEU A 169 -6.35 -18.00 12.60
CA LEU A 169 -7.26 -19.09 12.17
C LEU A 169 -6.52 -20.28 11.56
N GLY A 170 -5.24 -20.15 11.29
CA GLY A 170 -4.42 -21.18 10.68
C GLY A 170 -3.28 -20.60 9.86
N ILE A 171 -2.54 -21.46 9.18
CA ILE A 171 -1.40 -21.11 8.36
C ILE A 171 -1.81 -21.18 6.88
N ILE A 172 -1.82 -20.03 6.22
CA ILE A 172 -2.12 -19.92 4.77
C ILE A 172 -0.92 -20.47 4.00
N THR A 173 -1.12 -21.45 3.13
CA THR A 173 -0.05 -22.14 2.40
C THR A 173 -0.01 -21.79 0.92
N LYS A 174 -1.16 -21.56 0.30
CA LYS A 174 -1.27 -21.13 -1.11
C LYS A 174 -2.60 -20.43 -1.37
N ALA A 175 -2.68 -19.76 -2.51
CA ALA A 175 -3.92 -19.16 -2.97
C ALA A 175 -4.04 -19.24 -4.50
N VAL A 176 -5.28 -19.29 -4.99
CA VAL A 176 -5.60 -19.07 -6.41
C VAL A 176 -5.89 -17.59 -6.57
N VAL A 177 -5.11 -16.94 -7.41
CA VAL A 177 -5.19 -15.51 -7.67
C VAL A 177 -5.62 -15.24 -9.11
N ARG A 178 -6.34 -14.15 -9.31
CA ARG A 178 -6.62 -13.61 -10.63
C ARG A 178 -5.36 -12.97 -11.19
N ILE A 179 -5.05 -13.26 -12.46
CA ILE A 179 -3.94 -12.66 -13.19
C ILE A 179 -4.44 -11.85 -14.39
N HIS A 180 -3.67 -10.85 -14.78
CA HIS A 180 -3.94 -9.97 -15.91
C HIS A 180 -2.79 -10.05 -16.90
N GLN A 181 -3.07 -9.83 -18.19
CA GLN A 181 -2.00 -9.62 -19.15
C GLN A 181 -1.20 -8.37 -18.80
N LEU A 182 0.09 -8.41 -19.08
CA LEU A 182 0.93 -7.21 -18.92
C LEU A 182 0.34 -6.05 -19.73
N PRO A 183 0.30 -4.83 -19.15
CA PRO A 183 -0.19 -3.68 -19.87
C PRO A 183 0.70 -3.36 -21.07
N GLU A 184 0.07 -2.98 -22.19
CA GLU A 184 0.79 -2.51 -23.38
C GLU A 184 1.63 -1.27 -23.09
N VAL A 185 1.05 -0.34 -22.32
CA VAL A 185 1.72 0.88 -21.90
C VAL A 185 1.43 1.20 -20.44
N GLN A 186 2.41 1.84 -19.79
CA GLN A 186 2.27 2.45 -18.48
C GLN A 186 2.72 3.90 -18.56
N GLU A 187 1.85 4.83 -18.21
CA GLU A 187 2.13 6.26 -18.21
C GLU A 187 1.91 6.87 -16.84
N TYR A 188 2.75 7.85 -16.57
CA TYR A 188 2.66 8.67 -15.35
C TYR A 188 2.19 10.07 -15.70
N ALA A 189 1.43 10.68 -14.80
CA ALA A 189 1.09 12.08 -14.89
C ALA A 189 1.04 12.70 -13.50
N SER A 190 1.03 14.02 -13.45
CA SER A 190 0.82 14.76 -12.20
C SER A 190 0.12 16.09 -12.46
N ALA A 191 -0.59 16.58 -11.45
CA ALA A 191 -1.21 17.89 -11.44
C ALA A 191 -0.96 18.57 -10.08
N VAL A 192 -0.83 19.91 -10.11
CA VAL A 192 -0.73 20.74 -8.91
C VAL A 192 -2.00 21.57 -8.80
N PHE A 193 -2.61 21.58 -7.63
CA PHE A 193 -3.83 22.34 -7.33
C PHE A 193 -3.52 23.50 -6.40
N PRO A 194 -4.27 24.62 -6.49
CA PRO A 194 -4.03 25.82 -5.68
C PRO A 194 -4.22 25.59 -4.18
N THR A 195 -5.13 24.70 -3.79
CA THR A 195 -5.43 24.37 -2.39
C THR A 195 -5.74 22.88 -2.24
N TRP A 196 -5.66 22.40 -0.99
CA TRP A 196 -6.06 21.04 -0.63
C TRP A 196 -7.50 20.74 -1.04
N ASP A 197 -8.43 21.65 -0.76
CA ASP A 197 -9.85 21.46 -1.07
C ASP A 197 -10.10 21.29 -2.57
N ARG A 198 -9.38 22.04 -3.43
CA ARG A 198 -9.47 21.85 -4.89
C ARG A 198 -8.95 20.49 -5.34
N GLY A 199 -7.92 20.00 -4.68
CA GLY A 199 -7.42 18.64 -4.92
C GLY A 199 -8.42 17.58 -4.48
N VAL A 200 -9.07 17.76 -3.34
CA VAL A 200 -10.12 16.86 -2.84
C VAL A 200 -11.37 16.89 -3.74
N ASP A 201 -11.85 18.06 -4.15
CA ASP A 201 -12.97 18.21 -5.09
C ASP A 201 -12.68 17.48 -6.41
N PHE A 202 -11.46 17.64 -6.94
CA PHE A 202 -11.01 16.90 -8.11
C PHE A 202 -11.08 15.38 -7.92
N LEU A 203 -10.57 14.86 -6.80
CA LEU A 203 -10.61 13.42 -6.51
C LEU A 203 -12.04 12.90 -6.36
N HIS A 204 -12.91 13.71 -5.73
CA HIS A 204 -14.30 13.36 -5.56
C HIS A 204 -15.03 13.21 -6.92
N ASP A 205 -14.85 14.18 -7.81
CA ASP A 205 -15.43 14.10 -9.14
C ASP A 205 -14.81 12.96 -9.97
N LEU A 206 -13.48 12.78 -9.88
CA LEU A 206 -12.78 11.69 -10.54
C LEU A 206 -13.33 10.31 -10.11
N SER A 207 -13.63 10.12 -8.83
CA SER A 207 -14.15 8.85 -8.30
C SER A 207 -15.49 8.42 -8.91
N ARG A 208 -16.18 9.34 -9.57
CA ARG A 208 -17.50 9.14 -10.22
C ARG A 208 -17.40 8.95 -11.73
N THR A 209 -16.19 8.93 -12.27
CA THR A 209 -15.97 8.77 -13.71
C THR A 209 -15.64 7.32 -14.05
N ASN A 210 -15.64 7.01 -15.35
CA ASN A 210 -15.23 5.72 -15.89
C ASN A 210 -13.76 5.71 -16.37
N TYR A 211 -13.00 6.77 -16.07
CA TYR A 211 -11.58 6.90 -16.44
C TYR A 211 -10.65 7.10 -15.23
N VAL A 212 -11.03 6.55 -14.10
CA VAL A 212 -10.17 6.52 -12.89
C VAL A 212 -8.88 5.76 -13.22
N PRO A 213 -7.70 6.36 -13.01
CA PRO A 213 -6.42 5.71 -13.30
C PRO A 213 -6.14 4.56 -12.32
N ALA A 214 -5.23 3.66 -12.68
CA ALA A 214 -4.84 2.53 -11.84
C ALA A 214 -4.42 2.99 -10.44
N SER A 215 -3.66 4.07 -10.35
CA SER A 215 -3.29 4.72 -9.10
C SER A 215 -3.52 6.23 -9.16
N VAL A 216 -4.09 6.78 -8.10
CA VAL A 216 -4.21 8.22 -7.89
C VAL A 216 -3.89 8.55 -6.43
N ARG A 217 -3.10 9.60 -6.22
CA ARG A 217 -2.69 10.06 -4.89
C ARG A 217 -2.73 11.57 -4.84
N LEU A 218 -3.17 12.11 -3.72
CA LEU A 218 -3.09 13.53 -3.42
C LEU A 218 -2.24 13.71 -2.16
N VAL A 219 -1.24 14.58 -2.23
CA VAL A 219 -0.38 14.94 -1.10
C VAL A 219 -0.61 16.40 -0.74
N ASP A 220 -0.63 16.70 0.57
CA ASP A 220 -0.77 18.05 1.06
C ASP A 220 0.46 18.94 0.76
N ASN A 221 0.39 20.19 1.15
CA ASN A 221 1.48 21.15 0.92
C ASN A 221 2.78 20.74 1.63
N ILE A 222 2.69 20.18 2.82
CA ILE A 222 3.86 19.83 3.63
C ILE A 222 4.61 18.69 2.98
N GLN A 223 3.91 17.63 2.60
CA GLN A 223 4.52 16.50 1.91
C GLN A 223 4.98 16.88 0.49
N PHE A 224 4.23 17.73 -0.21
CA PHE A 224 4.65 18.24 -1.52
C PHE A 224 5.99 18.98 -1.43
N ARG A 225 6.14 19.89 -0.46
CA ARG A 225 7.39 20.64 -0.23
C ARG A 225 8.54 19.72 0.18
N PHE A 226 8.27 18.74 1.05
CA PHE A 226 9.25 17.71 1.42
C PHE A 226 9.73 16.93 0.18
N GLY A 227 8.80 16.47 -0.65
CA GLY A 227 9.14 15.82 -1.93
C GLY A 227 9.92 16.72 -2.89
N GLN A 228 9.73 18.05 -2.88
CA GLN A 228 10.54 18.98 -3.65
C GLN A 228 11.96 19.12 -3.08
N ALA A 229 12.12 19.10 -1.74
CA ALA A 229 13.43 19.19 -1.09
C ALA A 229 14.32 17.96 -1.38
N LEU A 230 13.72 16.80 -1.63
CA LEU A 230 14.43 15.57 -2.02
C LEU A 230 14.83 15.53 -3.50
N LYS A 231 14.53 16.56 -4.29
CA LYS A 231 14.97 16.64 -5.69
C LYS A 231 16.48 16.84 -5.80
N PRO A 232 17.15 16.07 -6.67
CA PRO A 232 18.49 16.43 -7.10
C PRO A 232 18.50 17.86 -7.65
N HIS A 233 19.52 18.62 -7.32
CA HIS A 233 19.67 19.98 -7.85
C HIS A 233 19.93 19.91 -9.36
N PRO A 234 19.07 20.53 -10.18
CA PRO A 234 19.29 20.53 -11.62
C PRO A 234 20.53 21.36 -11.97
N GLU A 235 21.33 20.87 -12.92
CA GLU A 235 22.53 21.56 -13.41
C GLU A 235 22.33 22.07 -14.83
N GLY A 236 23.11 23.09 -15.22
CA GLY A 236 23.14 23.62 -16.57
C GLY A 236 21.79 24.16 -17.08
N LEU A 237 21.46 23.88 -18.35
CA LEU A 237 20.22 24.32 -19.00
C LEU A 237 18.94 23.83 -18.28
N LYS A 238 18.98 22.67 -17.62
CA LYS A 238 17.86 22.16 -16.83
C LYS A 238 17.54 23.05 -15.63
N LYS A 239 18.53 23.75 -15.07
CA LYS A 239 18.34 24.71 -13.97
C LYS A 239 17.54 25.92 -14.44
N VAL A 240 17.84 26.43 -15.63
CA VAL A 240 17.14 27.58 -16.23
C VAL A 240 15.69 27.22 -16.55
N MET A 241 15.45 26.04 -17.15
CA MET A 241 14.11 25.57 -17.44
C MET A 241 13.28 25.31 -16.16
N ALA A 242 13.87 24.73 -15.12
CA ALA A 242 13.22 24.53 -13.84
C ALA A 242 12.87 25.86 -13.15
N SER A 243 13.75 26.85 -13.22
CA SER A 243 13.49 28.21 -12.71
C SER A 243 12.37 28.90 -13.48
N LEU A 244 12.35 28.76 -14.80
CA LEU A 244 11.28 29.33 -15.64
C LEU A 244 9.92 28.66 -15.37
N GLN A 245 9.90 27.33 -15.25
CA GLN A 245 8.67 26.60 -14.87
C GLN A 245 8.17 27.04 -13.49
N LYS A 246 9.06 27.17 -12.51
CA LYS A 246 8.72 27.66 -11.17
C LYS A 246 8.15 29.09 -11.23
N PHE A 247 8.77 29.98 -12.01
CA PHE A 247 8.31 31.35 -12.22
C PHE A 247 6.91 31.39 -12.85
N VAL A 248 6.66 30.59 -13.90
CA VAL A 248 5.34 30.50 -14.55
C VAL A 248 4.27 30.01 -13.60
N VAL A 249 4.54 28.96 -12.82
CA VAL A 249 3.59 28.39 -11.88
C VAL A 249 3.26 29.37 -10.75
N LEU A 250 4.27 30.03 -10.18
CA LEU A 250 4.07 30.90 -9.02
C LEU A 250 3.55 32.29 -9.41
N ASN A 251 4.12 32.91 -10.46
CA ASN A 251 3.83 34.32 -10.77
C ASN A 251 2.73 34.49 -11.84
N LEU A 252 2.71 33.66 -12.88
CA LEU A 252 1.71 33.81 -13.94
C LEU A 252 0.40 33.09 -13.63
N LYS A 253 0.40 32.06 -12.81
CA LYS A 253 -0.79 31.32 -12.41
C LYS A 253 -1.25 31.58 -10.99
N GLY A 254 -0.55 32.43 -10.24
CA GLY A 254 -0.95 32.90 -8.90
C GLY A 254 -1.07 31.79 -7.84
N LEU A 255 -0.30 30.68 -8.00
CA LEU A 255 -0.30 29.60 -7.02
C LEU A 255 0.53 29.99 -5.80
N ASP A 256 -0.07 29.89 -4.61
CA ASP A 256 0.63 30.08 -3.34
C ASP A 256 1.47 28.84 -2.99
N PRO A 257 2.81 28.96 -2.89
CA PRO A 257 3.70 27.83 -2.57
C PRO A 257 3.41 27.17 -1.24
N TYR A 258 2.70 27.87 -0.33
CA TYR A 258 2.38 27.41 1.01
C TYR A 258 0.96 26.80 1.14
N LYS A 259 0.17 26.82 0.06
CA LYS A 259 -1.20 26.29 0.05
C LYS A 259 -1.41 25.18 -0.98
N MET A 260 -0.61 25.19 -2.07
CA MET A 260 -0.77 24.24 -3.17
C MET A 260 -0.53 22.80 -2.71
N CYS A 261 -1.23 21.88 -3.32
CA CYS A 261 -1.09 20.43 -3.16
C CYS A 261 -0.82 19.77 -4.52
N ALA A 262 -0.44 18.50 -4.52
CA ALA A 262 -0.13 17.78 -5.75
C ALA A 262 -0.79 16.42 -5.82
N ALA A 263 -1.32 16.08 -7.00
CA ALA A 263 -1.76 14.73 -7.31
C ALA A 263 -0.80 14.04 -8.30
N THR A 264 -0.64 12.74 -8.12
CA THR A 264 0.13 11.86 -9.01
C THR A 264 -0.74 10.74 -9.51
N PHE A 265 -0.51 10.31 -10.74
CA PHE A 265 -1.34 9.34 -11.44
C PHE A 265 -0.49 8.28 -12.13
N VAL A 266 -0.97 7.03 -12.08
CA VAL A 266 -0.46 5.92 -12.89
C VAL A 266 -1.62 5.41 -13.74
N MET A 267 -1.42 5.42 -15.03
CA MET A 267 -2.35 4.87 -16.03
C MET A 267 -1.65 3.73 -16.74
N GLU A 268 -2.30 2.60 -16.85
CA GLU A 268 -1.75 1.44 -17.55
C GLU A 268 -2.86 0.62 -18.20
N GLY A 269 -2.53 -0.04 -19.29
CA GLY A 269 -3.47 -0.82 -20.09
C GLY A 269 -3.17 -0.74 -21.57
N GLU A 270 -4.19 -0.78 -22.42
CA GLU A 270 -4.08 -0.57 -23.85
C GLU A 270 -3.74 0.90 -24.16
N ALA A 271 -2.92 1.14 -25.19
CA ALA A 271 -2.46 2.49 -25.53
C ALA A 271 -3.63 3.48 -25.76
N ARG A 272 -4.71 3.05 -26.37
CA ARG A 272 -5.91 3.88 -26.60
C ARG A 272 -6.66 4.21 -25.31
N GLU A 273 -6.78 3.24 -24.41
CA GLU A 273 -7.40 3.42 -23.09
C GLU A 273 -6.61 4.45 -22.28
N VAL A 274 -5.29 4.29 -22.20
CA VAL A 274 -4.39 5.18 -21.45
C VAL A 274 -4.41 6.61 -22.02
N ALA A 275 -4.41 6.76 -23.35
CA ALA A 275 -4.53 8.08 -24.00
C ALA A 275 -5.86 8.76 -23.65
N TYR A 276 -6.97 8.04 -23.69
CA TYR A 276 -8.29 8.52 -23.30
C TYR A 276 -8.34 8.92 -21.82
N GLN A 277 -7.85 8.06 -20.93
CA GLN A 277 -7.75 8.34 -19.49
C GLN A 277 -6.98 9.63 -19.25
N LYS A 278 -5.78 9.75 -19.80
CA LYS A 278 -4.89 10.89 -19.61
C LYS A 278 -5.53 12.21 -20.06
N GLN A 279 -6.15 12.20 -21.24
CA GLN A 279 -6.81 13.39 -21.77
C GLN A 279 -7.93 13.86 -20.82
N ASN A 280 -8.84 12.97 -20.44
CA ASN A 280 -9.99 13.31 -19.59
C ASN A 280 -9.56 13.68 -18.18
N LEU A 281 -8.59 12.96 -17.61
CA LEU A 281 -8.02 13.25 -16.30
C LEU A 281 -7.43 14.67 -16.21
N LEU A 282 -6.62 15.07 -17.21
CA LEU A 282 -6.03 16.41 -17.24
C LEU A 282 -7.06 17.50 -17.53
N GLN A 283 -8.09 17.19 -18.30
CA GLN A 283 -9.21 18.10 -18.51
C GLN A 283 -10.02 18.31 -17.22
N LEU A 284 -10.32 17.24 -16.48
CA LEU A 284 -10.99 17.33 -15.17
C LEU A 284 -10.13 18.12 -14.18
N ALA A 285 -8.82 17.83 -14.11
CA ALA A 285 -7.90 18.58 -13.25
C ALA A 285 -7.96 20.09 -13.54
N LYS A 286 -8.00 20.48 -14.82
CA LYS A 286 -8.13 21.89 -15.24
C LYS A 286 -9.44 22.53 -14.77
N GLN A 287 -10.56 21.80 -14.72
CA GLN A 287 -11.85 22.31 -14.19
C GLN A 287 -11.73 22.67 -12.70
N HIS A 288 -10.90 21.95 -11.96
CA HIS A 288 -10.57 22.22 -10.55
C HIS A 288 -9.34 23.13 -10.38
N GLN A 289 -9.00 23.94 -11.39
CA GLN A 289 -7.85 24.85 -11.39
C GLN A 289 -6.49 24.14 -11.29
N GLY A 290 -6.45 22.85 -11.56
CA GLY A 290 -5.23 22.05 -11.59
C GLY A 290 -4.35 22.37 -12.80
N ILE A 291 -3.06 22.33 -12.59
CA ILE A 291 -2.03 22.55 -13.62
C ILE A 291 -1.25 21.26 -13.80
N ALA A 292 -1.18 20.75 -15.02
CA ALA A 292 -0.36 19.60 -15.34
C ALA A 292 1.12 19.87 -14.99
N ALA A 293 1.73 18.96 -14.23
CA ALA A 293 3.10 19.10 -13.76
C ALA A 293 4.07 18.06 -14.35
N GLY A 294 3.60 17.31 -15.36
CA GLY A 294 4.37 16.41 -16.19
C GLY A 294 4.55 14.98 -15.64
N PRO A 295 5.00 14.05 -16.50
CA PRO A 295 5.11 12.63 -16.16
C PRO A 295 6.25 12.35 -15.17
N GLU A 296 7.37 13.04 -15.24
CA GLU A 296 8.52 12.85 -14.36
C GLU A 296 8.17 13.09 -12.88
N ASN A 297 7.35 14.12 -12.61
CA ASN A 297 6.87 14.38 -11.25
C ASN A 297 5.88 13.30 -10.79
N GLY A 298 5.06 12.78 -11.70
CA GLY A 298 4.15 11.66 -11.45
C GLY A 298 4.90 10.39 -11.07
N LYS A 299 5.85 9.97 -11.91
CA LYS A 299 6.71 8.80 -11.67
C LYS A 299 7.45 8.90 -10.34
N ARG A 300 8.09 10.04 -10.09
CA ARG A 300 8.84 10.25 -8.87
C ARG A 300 7.94 10.23 -7.62
N GLY A 301 6.77 10.86 -7.66
CA GLY A 301 5.81 10.84 -6.55
C GLY A 301 5.32 9.43 -6.27
N TYR A 302 5.13 8.61 -7.29
CA TYR A 302 4.79 7.20 -7.15
C TYR A 302 5.93 6.40 -6.50
N MET A 303 7.15 6.54 -7.02
CA MET A 303 8.33 5.82 -6.51
C MET A 303 8.74 6.24 -5.09
N LEU A 304 8.43 7.48 -4.67
CA LEU A 304 8.74 7.95 -3.33
C LEU A 304 8.04 7.13 -2.24
N THR A 305 6.93 6.49 -2.55
CA THR A 305 6.20 5.64 -1.61
C THR A 305 7.02 4.46 -1.15
N PHE A 306 7.69 3.79 -2.06
CA PHE A 306 8.57 2.66 -1.72
C PHE A 306 9.80 3.10 -0.92
N ALA A 307 10.20 4.36 -1.03
CA ALA A 307 11.35 4.91 -0.32
C ALA A 307 11.05 5.36 1.13
N ILE A 308 9.78 5.46 1.53
CA ILE A 308 9.40 6.04 2.85
C ILE A 308 9.96 5.21 4.01
N ALA A 309 9.92 3.88 3.93
CA ALA A 309 10.47 3.01 4.98
C ALA A 309 11.97 3.25 5.20
N TYR A 310 12.72 3.39 4.11
CA TYR A 310 14.17 3.69 4.17
C TYR A 310 14.46 5.09 4.70
N ILE A 311 13.60 6.07 4.39
CA ILE A 311 13.71 7.44 4.92
C ILE A 311 13.54 7.43 6.45
N ARG A 312 12.63 6.61 6.99
CA ARG A 312 12.42 6.47 8.43
C ARG A 312 13.69 6.02 9.14
N ASP A 313 14.32 4.95 8.64
CA ASP A 313 15.55 4.42 9.22
C ASP A 313 16.71 5.43 9.12
N PHE A 314 16.79 6.18 8.01
CA PHE A 314 17.76 7.27 7.86
C PHE A 314 17.53 8.39 8.88
N LEU A 315 16.29 8.82 9.07
CA LEU A 315 15.94 9.92 9.98
C LEU A 315 16.19 9.55 11.45
N SER A 316 16.11 8.28 11.82
CA SER A 316 16.40 7.82 13.19
C SER A 316 17.84 8.15 13.62
N ASN A 317 18.79 8.14 12.69
CA ASN A 317 20.19 8.54 12.95
C ASN A 317 20.32 10.03 13.35
N TYR A 318 19.31 10.85 13.07
CA TYR A 318 19.24 12.27 13.42
C TYR A 318 18.29 12.53 14.57
N HIS A 319 17.93 11.51 15.35
CA HIS A 319 16.96 11.58 16.44
C HIS A 319 15.57 12.06 15.98
N ILE A 320 15.20 11.79 14.74
CA ILE A 320 13.86 12.06 14.24
C ILE A 320 13.10 10.75 14.20
N ILE A 321 12.00 10.69 14.95
CA ILE A 321 11.07 9.57 14.93
C ILE A 321 9.87 9.97 14.10
N GLY A 322 9.46 9.10 13.19
CA GLY A 322 8.25 9.26 12.39
C GLY A 322 7.31 8.10 12.61
N GLU A 323 6.03 8.44 12.71
CA GLU A 323 4.93 7.48 12.76
C GLU A 323 3.84 7.83 11.76
N THR A 324 3.00 6.85 11.48
CA THR A 324 1.92 6.98 10.52
C THR A 324 0.63 6.41 11.05
N MET A 325 -0.48 7.00 10.62
CA MET A 325 -1.83 6.50 10.90
C MET A 325 -2.63 6.50 9.62
N GLU A 326 -3.44 5.47 9.43
CA GLU A 326 -4.31 5.31 8.27
C GLU A 326 -5.75 5.09 8.70
N THR A 327 -6.68 5.72 7.99
CA THR A 327 -8.11 5.50 8.19
C THR A 327 -8.89 5.76 6.91
N SER A 328 -10.06 5.17 6.79
CA SER A 328 -11.01 5.47 5.72
C SER A 328 -12.06 6.48 6.18
N VAL A 329 -12.40 7.42 5.30
CA VAL A 329 -13.27 8.56 5.63
C VAL A 329 -14.25 8.81 4.50
N PRO A 330 -15.55 9.04 4.79
CA PRO A 330 -16.51 9.49 3.79
C PRO A 330 -16.10 10.84 3.19
N TRP A 331 -16.44 11.08 1.92
CA TRP A 331 -16.12 12.33 1.23
C TRP A 331 -16.51 13.59 2.01
N SER A 332 -17.66 13.58 2.68
CA SER A 332 -18.18 14.71 3.46
C SER A 332 -17.41 15.04 4.75
N LYS A 333 -16.46 14.16 5.16
CA LYS A 333 -15.76 14.28 6.45
C LYS A 333 -14.25 14.51 6.33
N ILE A 334 -13.72 14.58 5.12
CA ILE A 334 -12.29 14.64 4.88
C ILE A 334 -11.64 15.84 5.58
N SER A 335 -12.15 17.06 5.32
CA SER A 335 -11.58 18.29 5.89
C SER A 335 -11.68 18.31 7.41
N GLU A 336 -12.83 17.86 7.96
CA GLU A 336 -13.04 17.77 9.41
C GLU A 336 -12.02 16.81 10.06
N VAL A 337 -11.86 15.61 9.51
CA VAL A 337 -10.94 14.61 10.07
C VAL A 337 -9.49 15.06 9.95
N CYS A 338 -9.09 15.66 8.82
CA CYS A 338 -7.74 16.20 8.65
C CYS A 338 -7.44 17.30 9.68
N GLN A 339 -8.39 18.22 9.89
CA GLN A 339 -8.23 19.31 10.83
C GLN A 339 -8.15 18.81 12.28
N VAL A 340 -9.11 17.99 12.70
CA VAL A 340 -9.17 17.44 14.07
C VAL A 340 -7.92 16.63 14.41
N ALA A 341 -7.46 15.78 13.48
CA ALA A 341 -6.24 15.00 13.69
C ALA A 341 -5.00 15.89 13.81
N THR A 342 -4.89 16.91 12.96
CA THR A 342 -3.78 17.86 13.00
C THR A 342 -3.77 18.65 14.30
N ASP A 343 -4.90 19.21 14.72
CA ASP A 343 -5.03 19.98 15.94
C ASP A 343 -4.71 19.15 17.17
N LYS A 344 -5.17 17.89 17.19
CA LYS A 344 -4.90 16.99 18.31
C LYS A 344 -3.43 16.59 18.42
N LEU A 345 -2.77 16.34 17.28
CA LEU A 345 -1.33 16.05 17.28
C LEU A 345 -0.51 17.26 17.74
N LEU A 346 -0.87 18.48 17.35
CA LEU A 346 -0.24 19.71 17.83
C LEU A 346 -0.46 19.91 19.34
N GLU A 347 -1.69 19.73 19.81
CA GLU A 347 -2.01 19.82 21.25
C GLU A 347 -1.15 18.83 22.07
N LEU A 348 -1.04 17.57 21.60
CA LEU A 348 -0.25 16.55 22.30
C LEU A 348 1.25 16.85 22.25
N HIS A 349 1.75 17.33 21.11
CA HIS A 349 3.15 17.76 20.99
C HIS A 349 3.50 18.84 22.02
N ASP A 350 2.65 19.87 22.15
CA ASP A 350 2.84 20.94 23.11
C ASP A 350 2.68 20.45 24.56
N LYS A 351 1.66 19.63 24.83
CA LYS A 351 1.41 19.05 26.16
C LYS A 351 2.59 18.24 26.70
N HIS A 352 3.25 17.50 25.82
CA HIS A 352 4.41 16.68 26.18
C HIS A 352 5.75 17.43 26.07
N ASN A 353 5.72 18.74 25.79
CA ASN A 353 6.91 19.61 25.66
C ASN A 353 7.95 19.04 24.68
N ILE A 354 7.50 18.46 23.58
CA ILE A 354 8.39 17.89 22.56
C ILE A 354 9.12 19.04 21.86
N PRO A 355 10.47 18.97 21.73
CA PRO A 355 11.23 20.09 21.19
C PRO A 355 11.04 20.26 19.69
N GLY A 356 11.10 21.52 19.22
CA GLY A 356 11.04 21.86 17.80
C GLY A 356 9.62 21.96 17.26
N ARG A 357 9.50 21.87 15.94
CA ARG A 357 8.20 21.84 15.24
C ARG A 357 7.94 20.44 14.74
N PRO A 358 6.77 19.85 14.99
CA PRO A 358 6.44 18.54 14.45
C PRO A 358 6.29 18.62 12.92
N TYR A 359 6.66 17.54 12.24
CA TYR A 359 6.28 17.33 10.87
C TYR A 359 4.89 16.67 10.87
N LEU A 360 3.90 17.37 10.37
CA LEU A 360 2.53 16.85 10.27
C LEU A 360 2.05 17.01 8.84
N SER A 361 1.72 15.91 8.20
CA SER A 361 1.17 15.93 6.85
C SER A 361 0.10 14.88 6.67
N CYS A 362 -0.79 15.10 5.71
CA CYS A 362 -1.75 14.10 5.27
C CYS A 362 -1.69 13.88 3.76
N ARG A 363 -2.05 12.67 3.36
CA ARG A 363 -2.22 12.31 1.96
C ARG A 363 -3.46 11.46 1.78
N ILE A 364 -4.02 11.49 0.59
CA ILE A 364 -5.04 10.55 0.14
C ILE A 364 -4.35 9.56 -0.81
N PRO A 365 -4.00 8.35 -0.34
CA PRO A 365 -3.34 7.35 -1.18
C PRO A 365 -4.33 6.59 -2.05
N GLN A 366 -5.62 6.55 -1.67
CA GLN A 366 -6.64 5.78 -2.36
C GLN A 366 -8.00 6.47 -2.30
N ILE A 367 -8.76 6.33 -3.39
CA ILE A 367 -10.13 6.83 -3.51
C ILE A 367 -11.10 5.66 -3.66
N TYR A 368 -12.29 5.85 -3.11
CA TYR A 368 -13.41 4.93 -3.22
C TYR A 368 -14.65 5.70 -3.70
N HIS A 369 -15.67 5.00 -4.14
CA HIS A 369 -16.91 5.65 -4.54
C HIS A 369 -17.57 6.44 -3.38
N THR A 370 -17.47 5.94 -2.17
CA THR A 370 -18.10 6.51 -0.96
C THR A 370 -17.18 7.39 -0.11
N GLY A 371 -15.86 7.38 -0.38
CA GLY A 371 -14.90 8.11 0.44
C GLY A 371 -13.47 7.89 0.00
N VAL A 372 -12.54 8.11 0.90
CA VAL A 372 -11.10 8.00 0.67
C VAL A 372 -10.41 7.27 1.82
N CYS A 373 -9.23 6.72 1.56
CA CYS A 373 -8.25 6.46 2.59
C CYS A 373 -7.46 7.74 2.86
N ILE A 374 -7.28 8.12 4.11
CA ILE A 374 -6.39 9.20 4.55
C ILE A 374 -5.23 8.58 5.32
N TYR A 375 -4.04 9.02 4.98
CA TYR A 375 -2.80 8.59 5.61
C TYR A 375 -2.13 9.81 6.26
N PHE A 376 -2.03 9.81 7.56
CA PHE A 376 -1.34 10.84 8.33
C PHE A 376 0.11 10.41 8.55
N MET A 377 1.02 11.35 8.38
CA MET A 377 2.43 11.19 8.71
C MET A 377 2.81 12.26 9.72
N PHE A 378 3.38 11.85 10.82
CA PHE A 378 3.95 12.78 11.77
C PHE A 378 5.37 12.38 12.15
N GLY A 379 6.18 13.39 12.38
CA GLY A 379 7.57 13.22 12.77
C GLY A 379 7.94 14.24 13.81
N MET A 380 8.77 13.82 14.77
CA MET A 380 9.19 14.67 15.85
C MET A 380 10.66 14.45 16.20
N TYR A 381 11.28 15.45 16.78
CA TYR A 381 12.67 15.41 17.22
C TYR A 381 12.74 14.93 18.66
N MET A 382 13.47 13.84 18.91
CA MET A 382 13.47 13.11 20.18
C MET A 382 14.79 13.21 20.97
N LYS A 383 15.76 14.04 20.54
CA LYS A 383 17.03 14.16 21.26
C LYS A 383 16.82 14.74 22.66
N GLY A 384 17.19 13.98 23.69
CA GLY A 384 17.04 14.39 25.07
C GLY A 384 15.66 14.16 25.66
N ILE A 385 14.82 13.34 25.01
CA ILE A 385 13.58 12.81 25.56
C ILE A 385 13.85 11.34 25.91
N ASP A 386 13.64 10.96 27.17
CA ASP A 386 13.75 9.60 27.69
C ASP A 386 12.45 8.82 27.47
#